data_ae8f9b7361f1ef55685d2d812dd25d1e
#
_entry.id   ae8f9b7361f1ef55685d2d812dd25d1e
#
_cell.length_a   1.000
_cell.length_b   1.000
_cell.length_c   1.000
_cell.angle_alpha   90.00
_cell.angle_beta   90.00
_cell.angle_gamma   90.00
#
_symmetry.space_group_name_H-M   'P 1'
#
loop_
_entity.id
_entity.type
_entity.pdbx_description
1 polymer ?
#
loop_
_entity_poly.entity_id
_entity_poly.type
_entity_poly.pdbx_seq_one_letter_code
_entity_poly.pdbx_strand_id
1 'polypeptide(L)'
;MLKKSFQHFKLISTHKVYVFKNCFKARLFWRGIKHDLSKYSPTEFFESVKYFTGTDSPINVCKKANGWSKAWMHHKGRNSHHYEYWVDNFDNGGTPLLMPYKDALEMVCDYIAAGQAYQKKEFTYASEYKWWQSKDKNKIAMHPDTYKFVDIMLKTMSVEENNDCLRPIRAKHYYKISTVKPVIKVVKKKEE
;
A
#
# COMPACT_ATOMS: atom_id res chain seq x y z
N MET A 1 -10.48 18.01 -21.76
CA MET A 1 -10.73 17.82 -20.32
C MET A 1 -11.68 16.67 -20.05
N LEU A 2 -12.88 16.65 -20.59
CA LEU A 2 -13.89 15.59 -20.36
C LEU A 2 -13.40 14.15 -20.58
N LYS A 3 -12.67 13.89 -21.67
CA LYS A 3 -12.09 12.55 -21.98
C LYS A 3 -11.13 12.08 -20.88
N LYS A 4 -10.25 12.96 -20.40
CA LYS A 4 -9.31 12.62 -19.29
C LYS A 4 -10.07 12.36 -17.98
N SER A 5 -11.09 13.17 -17.66
CA SER A 5 -11.91 12.97 -16.46
C SER A 5 -12.61 11.61 -16.49
N PHE A 6 -13.19 11.23 -17.63
CA PHE A 6 -13.84 9.94 -17.79
C PHE A 6 -12.85 8.76 -17.67
N GLN A 7 -11.68 8.88 -18.30
CA GLN A 7 -10.64 7.86 -18.23
C GLN A 7 -10.10 7.71 -16.81
N HIS A 8 -9.86 8.82 -16.12
CA HIS A 8 -9.42 8.81 -14.72
C HIS A 8 -10.48 8.20 -13.81
N PHE A 9 -11.75 8.62 -13.94
CA PHE A 9 -12.87 8.05 -13.20
C PHE A 9 -12.97 6.53 -13.40
N LYS A 10 -12.86 6.06 -14.66
CA LYS A 10 -12.86 4.62 -14.96
C LYS A 10 -11.70 3.90 -14.28
N LEU A 11 -10.50 4.48 -14.27
CA LEU A 11 -9.32 3.88 -13.65
C LEU A 11 -9.49 3.74 -12.14
N ILE A 12 -9.88 4.82 -11.43
CA ILE A 12 -10.05 4.77 -9.96
C ILE A 12 -11.19 3.84 -9.55
N SER A 13 -12.26 3.77 -10.35
CA SER A 13 -13.38 2.86 -10.10
C SER A 13 -12.98 1.39 -10.35
N THR A 14 -12.19 1.12 -11.38
CA THR A 14 -11.63 -0.22 -11.65
C THR A 14 -10.70 -0.64 -10.51
N HIS A 15 -9.79 0.23 -10.10
CA HIS A 15 -8.91 0.01 -8.95
C HIS A 15 -9.72 -0.31 -7.67
N LYS A 16 -10.74 0.50 -7.36
CA LYS A 16 -11.63 0.26 -6.22
C LYS A 16 -12.29 -1.12 -6.23
N VAL A 17 -12.72 -1.60 -7.41
CA VAL A 17 -13.30 -2.95 -7.55
C VAL A 17 -12.26 -4.03 -7.23
N TYR A 18 -11.01 -3.87 -7.68
CA TYR A 18 -9.94 -4.83 -7.33
C TYR A 18 -9.59 -4.78 -5.84
N VAL A 19 -9.49 -3.59 -5.24
CA VAL A 19 -9.26 -3.47 -3.78
C VAL A 19 -10.40 -4.14 -3.02
N PHE A 20 -11.65 -3.91 -3.41
CA PHE A 20 -12.78 -4.55 -2.76
C PHE A 20 -12.68 -6.08 -2.82
N LYS A 21 -12.36 -6.67 -3.98
CA LYS A 21 -12.19 -8.12 -4.14
C LYS A 21 -11.08 -8.66 -3.22
N ASN A 22 -9.93 -7.98 -3.18
CA ASN A 22 -8.80 -8.37 -2.34
C ASN A 22 -9.15 -8.24 -0.84
N CYS A 23 -9.77 -7.13 -0.43
CA CYS A 23 -10.24 -6.90 0.93
C CYS A 23 -11.35 -7.89 1.34
N PHE A 24 -12.23 -8.27 0.43
CA PHE A 24 -13.24 -9.31 0.69
C PHE A 24 -12.57 -10.65 1.02
N LYS A 25 -11.56 -11.06 0.25
CA LYS A 25 -10.77 -12.26 0.53
C LYS A 25 -10.04 -12.19 1.87
N ALA A 26 -9.56 -11.00 2.23
CA ALA A 26 -8.90 -10.70 3.49
C ALA A 26 -9.86 -10.55 4.69
N ARG A 27 -11.18 -10.67 4.48
CA ARG A 27 -12.24 -10.39 5.49
C ARG A 27 -12.21 -8.95 6.02
N LEU A 28 -11.72 -8.01 5.20
CA LEU A 28 -11.75 -6.55 5.47
C LEU A 28 -12.91 -5.88 4.72
N PHE A 29 -14.08 -6.48 4.73
CA PHE A 29 -15.24 -6.10 3.92
C PHE A 29 -15.56 -4.59 3.96
N TRP A 30 -15.77 -4.03 5.16
CA TRP A 30 -16.11 -2.62 5.32
C TRP A 30 -14.98 -1.67 4.90
N ARG A 31 -13.72 -2.10 5.08
CA ARG A 31 -12.57 -1.33 4.61
C ARG A 31 -12.55 -1.28 3.08
N GLY A 32 -12.76 -2.40 2.41
CA GLY A 32 -12.85 -2.45 0.94
C GLY A 32 -13.96 -1.58 0.36
N ILE A 33 -15.13 -1.48 1.03
CA ILE A 33 -16.20 -0.57 0.61
C ILE A 33 -15.77 0.89 0.76
N LYS A 34 -15.14 1.25 1.89
CA LYS A 34 -14.75 2.64 2.20
C LYS A 34 -13.42 3.06 1.57
N HIS A 35 -12.64 2.09 1.09
CA HIS A 35 -11.32 2.35 0.54
C HIS A 35 -11.36 3.47 -0.50
N ASP A 36 -10.51 4.43 -0.33
CA ASP A 36 -10.26 5.51 -1.28
C ASP A 36 -11.48 6.31 -1.75
N LEU A 37 -12.55 6.38 -0.95
CA LEU A 37 -13.69 7.25 -1.28
C LEU A 37 -13.25 8.71 -1.44
N SER A 38 -12.19 9.12 -0.77
CA SER A 38 -11.63 10.46 -0.88
C SER A 38 -11.15 10.82 -2.29
N LYS A 39 -10.77 9.81 -3.13
CA LYS A 39 -10.37 10.01 -4.54
C LYS A 39 -11.47 10.62 -5.41
N TYR A 40 -12.73 10.49 -4.99
CA TYR A 40 -13.87 11.11 -5.68
C TYR A 40 -14.15 12.53 -5.20
N SER A 41 -13.45 13.03 -4.18
CA SER A 41 -13.58 14.42 -3.73
C SER A 41 -13.04 15.39 -4.79
N PRO A 42 -13.58 16.61 -4.88
CA PRO A 42 -13.07 17.62 -5.81
C PRO A 42 -11.56 17.87 -5.68
N THR A 43 -11.04 17.87 -4.43
CA THR A 43 -9.61 18.13 -4.14
C THR A 43 -8.70 17.08 -4.78
N GLU A 44 -9.04 15.80 -4.68
CA GLU A 44 -8.21 14.73 -5.24
C GLU A 44 -8.50 14.51 -6.72
N PHE A 45 -9.77 14.53 -7.11
CA PHE A 45 -10.20 14.21 -8.46
C PHE A 45 -9.66 15.18 -9.50
N PHE A 46 -9.87 16.49 -9.31
CA PHE A 46 -9.49 17.48 -10.32
C PHE A 46 -7.98 17.65 -10.45
N GLU A 47 -7.23 17.60 -9.35
CA GLU A 47 -5.76 17.59 -9.45
C GLU A 47 -5.28 16.34 -10.18
N SER A 48 -5.83 15.17 -9.85
CA SER A 48 -5.48 13.92 -10.51
C SER A 48 -5.81 13.95 -12.01
N VAL A 49 -6.95 14.50 -12.41
CA VAL A 49 -7.29 14.66 -13.83
C VAL A 49 -6.30 15.55 -14.57
N LYS A 50 -5.82 16.63 -13.93
CA LYS A 50 -4.82 17.53 -14.51
C LYS A 50 -3.53 16.79 -14.88
N TYR A 51 -3.05 15.92 -13.98
CA TYR A 51 -1.80 15.17 -14.15
C TYR A 51 -1.99 13.74 -14.70
N PHE A 52 -3.20 13.39 -15.13
CA PHE A 52 -3.51 12.06 -15.64
C PHE A 52 -2.83 11.77 -16.98
N THR A 53 -2.01 10.72 -17.04
CA THR A 53 -1.33 10.22 -18.24
C THR A 53 -1.90 8.88 -18.73
N GLY A 54 -2.57 8.11 -17.83
CA GLY A 54 -3.07 6.76 -18.10
C GLY A 54 -2.07 5.64 -17.85
N THR A 55 -0.80 5.97 -17.67
CA THR A 55 0.30 4.99 -17.49
C THR A 55 0.96 5.06 -16.12
N ASP A 56 0.97 6.24 -15.49
CA ASP A 56 1.58 6.46 -14.18
C ASP A 56 0.54 7.08 -13.22
N SER A 57 0.78 6.94 -11.92
CA SER A 57 -0.06 7.58 -10.91
C SER A 57 -0.07 9.10 -11.10
N PRO A 58 -1.24 9.75 -11.24
CA PRO A 58 -1.33 11.20 -11.36
C PRO A 58 -0.66 11.94 -10.20
N ILE A 59 -0.71 11.37 -8.99
CA ILE A 59 -0.03 11.90 -7.81
C ILE A 59 1.49 11.92 -8.02
N ASN A 60 2.07 10.85 -8.57
CA ASN A 60 3.50 10.78 -8.85
C ASN A 60 3.90 11.78 -9.94
N VAL A 61 3.10 11.90 -11.00
CA VAL A 61 3.31 12.89 -12.07
C VAL A 61 3.27 14.30 -11.49
N CYS A 62 2.29 14.60 -10.63
CA CYS A 62 2.18 15.90 -9.95
C CYS A 62 3.40 16.18 -9.06
N LYS A 63 3.84 15.20 -8.26
CA LYS A 63 5.03 15.33 -7.39
C LYS A 63 6.31 15.54 -8.21
N LYS A 64 6.48 14.85 -9.33
CA LYS A 64 7.63 15.05 -10.23
C LYS A 64 7.65 16.48 -10.81
N ALA A 65 6.48 17.03 -11.13
CA ALA A 65 6.35 18.37 -11.71
C ALA A 65 6.51 19.51 -10.70
N ASN A 66 5.99 19.34 -9.48
CA ASN A 66 5.85 20.43 -8.50
C ASN A 66 6.60 20.18 -7.17
N GLY A 67 7.22 19.02 -6.97
CA GLY A 67 7.82 18.61 -5.70
C GLY A 67 6.81 18.06 -4.68
N TRP A 68 5.52 18.32 -4.83
CA TRP A 68 4.45 17.94 -3.91
C TRP A 68 3.11 17.75 -4.65
N SER A 69 2.08 17.26 -3.95
CA SER A 69 0.72 17.10 -4.46
C SER A 69 -0.29 17.39 -3.36
N LYS A 70 -1.24 18.30 -3.63
CA LYS A 70 -2.35 18.61 -2.72
C LYS A 70 -3.29 17.42 -2.58
N ALA A 71 -3.56 16.73 -3.69
CA ALA A 71 -4.34 15.50 -3.69
C ALA A 71 -3.71 14.46 -2.76
N TRP A 72 -2.38 14.29 -2.81
CA TRP A 72 -1.68 13.35 -1.92
C TRP A 72 -1.75 13.76 -0.44
N MET A 73 -1.55 15.04 -0.13
CA MET A 73 -1.66 15.51 1.25
C MET A 73 -3.07 15.26 1.82
N HIS A 74 -4.11 15.54 1.01
CA HIS A 74 -5.49 15.27 1.38
C HIS A 74 -5.74 13.77 1.54
N HIS A 75 -5.22 12.96 0.62
CA HIS A 75 -5.41 11.51 0.55
C HIS A 75 -4.74 10.80 1.73
N LYS A 76 -3.43 10.97 1.92
CA LYS A 76 -2.68 10.30 2.98
C LYS A 76 -3.17 10.65 4.38
N GLY A 77 -3.66 11.87 4.59
CA GLY A 77 -4.18 12.30 5.90
C GLY A 77 -5.53 11.69 6.28
N ARG A 78 -6.21 11.00 5.34
CA ARG A 78 -7.54 10.39 5.55
C ARG A 78 -7.56 8.88 5.40
N ASN A 79 -6.48 8.30 4.89
CA ASN A 79 -6.42 6.89 4.53
C ASN A 79 -5.29 6.20 5.29
N SER A 80 -5.63 5.56 6.40
CA SER A 80 -4.69 4.90 7.31
C SER A 80 -4.02 3.64 6.72
N HIS A 81 -4.46 3.18 5.54
CA HIS A 81 -3.76 2.12 4.82
C HIS A 81 -2.49 2.58 4.10
N HIS A 82 -2.17 3.87 4.10
CA HIS A 82 -0.87 4.37 3.62
C HIS A 82 0.12 4.48 4.78
N TYR A 83 1.34 3.97 4.58
CA TYR A 83 2.36 3.98 5.64
C TYR A 83 2.77 5.39 6.05
N GLU A 84 2.67 6.37 5.16
CA GLU A 84 2.96 7.78 5.44
C GLU A 84 1.98 8.42 6.44
N TYR A 85 0.81 7.82 6.63
CA TYR A 85 -0.11 8.17 7.72
C TYR A 85 0.49 7.86 9.10
N TRP A 86 1.36 6.86 9.17
CA TRP A 86 1.98 6.32 10.38
C TRP A 86 3.40 6.86 10.60
N VAL A 87 3.67 8.09 10.18
CA VAL A 87 4.93 8.79 10.47
C VAL A 87 4.61 9.99 11.35
N ASP A 88 5.24 10.05 12.52
CA ASP A 88 5.09 11.12 13.49
C ASP A 88 6.45 11.69 13.90
N ASN A 89 6.47 12.66 14.81
CA ASN A 89 7.69 13.28 15.35
C ASN A 89 8.57 13.92 14.25
N PHE A 90 7.94 14.72 13.39
CA PHE A 90 8.64 15.38 12.27
C PHE A 90 9.74 16.36 12.72
N ASP A 91 9.63 16.93 13.91
CA ASP A 91 10.65 17.81 14.50
C ASP A 91 11.99 17.11 14.72
N ASN A 92 12.00 15.78 14.78
CA ASN A 92 13.18 14.93 14.88
C ASN A 92 13.35 14.01 13.67
N GLY A 93 13.01 14.47 12.47
CA GLY A 93 13.25 13.76 11.21
C GLY A 93 12.19 12.72 10.82
N GLY A 94 11.13 12.59 11.61
CA GLY A 94 10.05 11.66 11.36
C GLY A 94 10.33 10.24 11.86
N THR A 95 9.45 9.71 12.69
CA THR A 95 9.52 8.36 13.26
C THR A 95 8.43 7.48 12.64
N PRO A 96 8.77 6.45 11.86
CA PRO A 96 7.80 5.49 11.34
C PRO A 96 7.21 4.64 12.47
N LEU A 97 5.89 4.60 12.58
CA LEU A 97 5.16 3.78 13.54
C LEU A 97 4.73 2.45 12.91
N LEU A 98 4.65 1.40 13.73
CA LEU A 98 4.15 0.11 13.31
C LEU A 98 2.67 0.24 12.90
N MET A 99 2.37 -0.11 11.65
CA MET A 99 0.99 -0.11 11.18
C MET A 99 0.18 -1.22 11.86
N PRO A 100 -1.05 -0.94 12.35
CA PRO A 100 -1.94 -1.99 12.81
C PRO A 100 -2.22 -3.02 11.71
N TYR A 101 -2.43 -4.28 12.11
CA TYR A 101 -2.63 -5.41 11.18
C TYR A 101 -3.61 -5.13 10.04
N LYS A 102 -4.78 -4.55 10.36
CA LYS A 102 -5.82 -4.32 9.34
C LYS A 102 -5.42 -3.24 8.34
N ASP A 103 -4.67 -2.24 8.78
CA ASP A 103 -4.18 -1.15 7.93
C ASP A 103 -3.05 -1.64 7.01
N ALA A 104 -2.10 -2.39 7.55
CA ALA A 104 -1.03 -3.01 6.77
C ALA A 104 -1.57 -4.03 5.74
N LEU A 105 -2.59 -4.82 6.10
CA LEU A 105 -3.21 -5.78 5.18
C LEU A 105 -4.02 -5.07 4.08
N GLU A 106 -4.72 -3.98 4.39
CA GLU A 106 -5.41 -3.16 3.39
C GLU A 106 -4.41 -2.52 2.42
N MET A 107 -3.26 -2.03 2.90
CA MET A 107 -2.17 -1.53 2.06
C MET A 107 -1.67 -2.60 1.07
N VAL A 108 -1.51 -3.85 1.50
CA VAL A 108 -1.16 -4.95 0.58
C VAL A 108 -2.25 -5.17 -0.46
N CYS A 109 -3.53 -5.14 -0.06
CA CYS A 109 -4.65 -5.25 -0.99
C CYS A 109 -4.67 -4.11 -2.01
N ASP A 110 -4.30 -2.90 -1.59
CA ASP A 110 -4.19 -1.70 -2.43
C ASP A 110 -3.08 -1.83 -3.45
N TYR A 111 -1.87 -2.26 -3.05
CA TYR A 111 -0.73 -2.42 -3.95
C TYR A 111 -1.05 -3.38 -5.10
N ILE A 112 -1.51 -4.60 -4.80
CA ILE A 112 -1.84 -5.55 -5.87
C ILE A 112 -3.01 -5.08 -6.74
N ALA A 113 -3.98 -4.35 -6.17
CA ALA A 113 -5.09 -3.77 -6.93
C ALA A 113 -4.62 -2.65 -7.87
N ALA A 114 -3.62 -1.86 -7.47
CA ALA A 114 -3.00 -0.86 -8.34
C ALA A 114 -2.31 -1.53 -9.53
N GLY A 115 -1.49 -2.56 -9.29
CA GLY A 115 -0.89 -3.36 -10.35
C GLY A 115 -1.95 -3.93 -11.31
N GLN A 116 -3.01 -4.55 -10.79
CA GLN A 116 -4.13 -5.08 -11.58
C GLN A 116 -4.83 -4.02 -12.44
N ALA A 117 -5.03 -2.81 -11.89
CA ALA A 117 -5.72 -1.73 -12.60
C ALA A 117 -4.86 -1.10 -13.71
N TYR A 118 -3.56 -0.94 -13.49
CA TYR A 118 -2.63 -0.36 -14.47
C TYR A 118 -2.15 -1.35 -15.52
N GLN A 119 -1.73 -2.55 -15.11
CA GLN A 119 -1.17 -3.57 -16.00
C GLN A 119 -2.25 -4.41 -16.71
N LYS A 120 -3.47 -4.47 -16.18
CA LYS A 120 -4.61 -5.20 -16.77
C LYS A 120 -4.27 -6.67 -17.04
N LYS A 121 -4.27 -7.08 -18.32
CA LYS A 121 -3.98 -8.45 -18.75
C LYS A 121 -2.51 -8.85 -18.53
N GLU A 122 -1.61 -7.89 -18.49
CA GLU A 122 -0.16 -8.11 -18.26
C GLU A 122 0.20 -8.25 -16.78
N PHE A 123 -0.78 -8.07 -15.88
CA PHE A 123 -0.54 -8.19 -14.45
C PHE A 123 -0.18 -9.63 -14.07
N THR A 124 0.93 -9.76 -13.33
CA THR A 124 1.31 -10.97 -12.60
C THR A 124 1.71 -10.59 -11.18
N TYR A 125 1.59 -11.51 -10.23
CA TYR A 125 2.09 -11.26 -8.88
C TYR A 125 3.60 -11.13 -8.85
N ALA A 126 4.31 -11.80 -9.77
CA ALA A 126 5.76 -11.64 -9.95
C ALA A 126 6.12 -10.22 -10.41
N SER A 127 5.35 -9.61 -11.33
CA SER A 127 5.57 -8.22 -11.76
C SER A 127 5.36 -7.22 -10.64
N GLU A 128 4.36 -7.46 -9.76
CA GLU A 128 4.09 -6.63 -8.60
C GLU A 128 5.21 -6.72 -7.54
N TYR A 129 5.72 -7.94 -7.27
CA TYR A 129 6.84 -8.10 -6.36
C TYR A 129 8.12 -7.46 -6.91
N LYS A 130 8.39 -7.59 -8.22
CA LYS A 130 9.51 -6.90 -8.88
C LYS A 130 9.39 -5.38 -8.75
N TRP A 131 8.20 -4.81 -8.94
CA TRP A 131 7.95 -3.38 -8.70
C TRP A 131 8.23 -3.00 -7.24
N TRP A 132 7.77 -3.80 -6.26
CA TRP A 132 8.08 -3.57 -4.85
C TRP A 132 9.58 -3.56 -4.59
N GLN A 133 10.31 -4.52 -5.12
CA GLN A 133 11.77 -4.61 -4.97
C GLN A 133 12.54 -3.47 -5.64
N SER A 134 11.98 -2.85 -6.67
CA SER A 134 12.61 -1.70 -7.36
C SER A 134 12.60 -0.41 -6.53
N LYS A 135 11.85 -0.37 -5.42
CA LYS A 135 11.81 0.80 -4.54
C LYS A 135 13.08 0.88 -3.69
N ASP A 136 13.63 2.08 -3.61
CA ASP A 136 14.74 2.36 -2.71
C ASP A 136 14.25 2.31 -1.24
N LYS A 137 14.65 1.27 -0.53
CA LYS A 137 14.25 1.03 0.87
C LYS A 137 14.62 2.19 1.79
N ASN A 138 15.72 2.88 1.52
CA ASN A 138 16.20 3.98 2.35
C ASN A 138 15.33 5.25 2.21
N LYS A 139 14.51 5.31 1.15
CA LYS A 139 13.55 6.40 0.91
C LYS A 139 12.14 6.10 1.37
N ILE A 140 11.90 4.90 1.91
CA ILE A 140 10.58 4.47 2.40
C ILE A 140 10.54 4.68 3.91
N ALA A 141 9.86 5.73 4.36
CA ALA A 141 9.63 6.00 5.79
C ALA A 141 8.56 5.05 6.38
N MET A 142 8.83 3.75 6.33
CA MET A 142 7.94 2.70 6.83
C MET A 142 8.62 1.97 8.00
N HIS A 143 7.84 1.63 9.03
CA HIS A 143 8.36 0.82 10.14
C HIS A 143 8.93 -0.51 9.63
N PRO A 144 10.12 -0.96 10.09
CA PRO A 144 10.78 -2.17 9.58
C PRO A 144 9.89 -3.42 9.60
N ASP A 145 9.10 -3.61 10.65
CA ASP A 145 8.22 -4.76 10.78
C ASP A 145 7.03 -4.68 9.80
N THR A 146 6.51 -3.47 9.54
CA THR A 146 5.50 -3.27 8.48
C THR A 146 6.09 -3.59 7.12
N TYR A 147 7.30 -3.08 6.83
CA TYR A 147 8.00 -3.39 5.58
C TYR A 147 8.19 -4.90 5.39
N LYS A 148 8.67 -5.59 6.43
CA LYS A 148 8.86 -7.04 6.43
C LYS A 148 7.54 -7.79 6.15
N PHE A 149 6.43 -7.35 6.75
CA PHE A 149 5.12 -7.94 6.49
C PHE A 149 4.72 -7.80 5.02
N VAL A 150 4.83 -6.60 4.45
CA VAL A 150 4.51 -6.33 3.04
C VAL A 150 5.38 -7.18 2.12
N ASP A 151 6.69 -7.22 2.38
CA ASP A 151 7.65 -8.00 1.58
C ASP A 151 7.32 -9.48 1.58
N ILE A 152 7.03 -10.08 2.75
CA ILE A 152 6.61 -11.48 2.87
C ILE A 152 5.33 -11.74 2.07
N MET A 153 4.33 -10.86 2.20
CA MET A 153 3.05 -11.03 1.52
C MET A 153 3.20 -10.99 0.01
N LEU A 154 3.88 -9.98 -0.54
CA LEU A 154 4.08 -9.83 -1.98
C LEU A 154 5.00 -10.93 -2.54
N LYS A 155 6.05 -11.32 -1.82
CA LYS A 155 6.91 -12.45 -2.18
C LYS A 155 6.13 -13.76 -2.24
N THR A 156 5.30 -14.03 -1.24
CA THR A 156 4.45 -15.23 -1.21
C THR A 156 3.51 -15.28 -2.40
N MET A 157 2.85 -14.16 -2.72
CA MET A 157 1.99 -14.07 -3.91
C MET A 157 2.74 -14.31 -5.20
N SER A 158 3.96 -13.78 -5.32
CA SER A 158 4.83 -13.98 -6.49
C SER A 158 5.24 -15.44 -6.67
N VAL A 159 5.51 -16.18 -5.59
CA VAL A 159 5.90 -17.59 -5.65
C VAL A 159 4.71 -18.50 -5.91
N GLU A 160 3.56 -18.20 -5.31
CA GLU A 160 2.35 -19.02 -5.43
C GLU A 160 1.50 -18.65 -6.66
N GLU A 161 1.81 -17.54 -7.33
CA GLU A 161 1.06 -16.94 -8.43
C GLU A 161 -0.45 -16.75 -8.13
N ASN A 162 -0.75 -16.51 -6.85
CA ASN A 162 -2.09 -16.23 -6.36
C ASN A 162 -2.06 -15.32 -5.12
N ASN A 163 -3.24 -14.89 -4.67
CA ASN A 163 -3.38 -14.06 -3.47
C ASN A 163 -4.03 -14.79 -2.27
N ASP A 164 -3.83 -16.10 -2.15
CA ASP A 164 -4.41 -16.89 -1.05
C ASP A 164 -3.82 -16.55 0.32
N CYS A 165 -2.61 -15.97 0.35
CA CYS A 165 -2.01 -15.45 1.58
C CYS A 165 -2.81 -14.29 2.20
N LEU A 166 -3.72 -13.63 1.47
CA LEU A 166 -4.66 -12.63 2.02
C LEU A 166 -5.69 -13.25 2.99
N ARG A 167 -5.94 -14.55 2.92
CA ARG A 167 -6.88 -15.21 3.84
C ARG A 167 -6.47 -14.99 5.30
N PRO A 168 -7.42 -14.72 6.22
CA PRO A 168 -7.11 -14.21 7.57
C PRO A 168 -6.12 -15.05 8.37
N ILE A 169 -6.16 -16.37 8.27
CA ILE A 169 -5.25 -17.25 9.02
C ILE A 169 -3.81 -17.04 8.57
N ARG A 170 -3.57 -17.05 7.25
CA ARG A 170 -2.23 -16.86 6.67
C ARG A 170 -1.72 -15.42 6.89
N ALA A 171 -2.56 -14.43 6.59
CA ALA A 171 -2.20 -13.02 6.75
C ALA A 171 -1.84 -12.67 8.20
N LYS A 172 -2.63 -13.14 9.19
CA LYS A 172 -2.32 -12.96 10.61
C LYS A 172 -1.02 -13.66 11.02
N HIS A 173 -0.78 -14.86 10.49
CA HIS A 173 0.48 -15.58 10.74
C HIS A 173 1.67 -14.75 10.23
N TYR A 174 1.64 -14.27 8.98
CA TYR A 174 2.70 -13.45 8.42
C TYR A 174 2.90 -12.14 9.16
N TYR A 175 1.83 -11.47 9.59
CA TYR A 175 1.94 -10.27 10.41
C TYR A 175 2.61 -10.57 11.74
N LYS A 176 2.21 -11.65 12.42
CA LYS A 176 2.80 -12.06 13.70
C LYS A 176 4.31 -12.32 13.57
N ILE A 177 4.75 -13.11 12.59
CA ILE A 177 6.20 -13.40 12.42
C ILE A 177 7.02 -12.19 11.97
N SER A 178 6.36 -11.18 11.39
CA SER A 178 7.01 -9.92 11.03
C SER A 178 7.22 -9.01 12.26
N THR A 179 6.33 -9.07 13.25
CA THR A 179 6.31 -8.15 14.41
C THR A 179 6.87 -8.77 15.69
N VAL A 180 7.09 -10.09 15.74
CA VAL A 180 7.71 -10.74 16.90
C VAL A 180 9.20 -10.40 16.93
N LYS A 181 9.62 -9.68 17.97
CA LYS A 181 11.04 -9.49 18.27
C LYS A 181 11.68 -10.86 18.59
N PRO A 182 12.87 -11.18 18.03
CA PRO A 182 13.56 -12.39 18.43
C PRO A 182 13.83 -12.35 19.93
N VAL A 183 13.41 -13.39 20.64
CA VAL A 183 13.74 -13.56 22.06
C VAL A 183 15.23 -13.84 22.12
N ILE A 184 16.04 -12.83 22.41
CA ILE A 184 17.46 -13.00 22.70
C ILE A 184 17.53 -13.72 24.04
N LYS A 185 17.72 -15.03 24.03
CA LYS A 185 18.10 -15.77 25.25
C LYS A 185 19.51 -15.29 25.63
N VAL A 186 19.56 -14.39 26.61
CA VAL A 186 20.82 -14.06 27.25
C VAL A 186 21.27 -15.31 28.02
N VAL A 187 22.17 -16.06 27.43
CA VAL A 187 22.87 -17.14 28.15
C VAL A 187 23.79 -16.44 29.15
N LYS A 188 23.39 -16.35 30.40
CA LYS A 188 24.29 -15.93 31.47
C LYS A 188 25.45 -16.97 31.52
N LYS A 189 26.64 -16.57 31.09
CA LYS A 189 27.86 -17.32 31.43
C LYS A 189 27.92 -17.38 32.94
N LYS A 190 27.89 -18.57 33.50
CA LYS A 190 28.35 -18.79 34.88
C LYS A 190 29.83 -18.45 34.90
N GLU A 191 30.21 -17.43 35.62
CA GLU A 191 31.59 -17.23 36.01
C GLU A 191 31.91 -18.33 37.02
N GLU A 192 32.88 -19.18 36.69
CA GLU A 192 33.59 -20.06 37.60
C GLU A 192 34.74 -19.32 38.28
#